data_8305294752ff51bfecbb3d41e7dd0c41
#
_entry.id   8305294752ff51bfecbb3d41e7dd0c41
#
_cell.length_a   1.000
_cell.length_b   1.000
_cell.length_c   1.000
_cell.angle_alpha   90.00
_cell.angle_beta   90.00
_cell.angle_gamma   90.00
#
_symmetry.space_group_name_H-M   'P 1'
#
loop_
_entity.id
_entity.type
_entity.pdbx_description
1 polymer ?
#
loop_
_entity_poly.entity_id
_entity_poly.type
_entity_poly.pdbx_seq_one_letter_code
_entity_poly.pdbx_strand_id
1 'polypeptide(L)'
;MVFPRDAEIYCENSPATYLYKVISGTVRTFKTMSNGRRHIRAFYLPGDIFGVETGPEHAFSAEAITDAKLLVIERKAVVALATRDNDVARQLWSLTSRELRHSRNHVLLLIQSAQERVVGFLLEMADRVSAADEIELPMPRQDIADYLGLTIETVSRMMTHLEKGAAIALPTSRRVVLRNRSALKRINAESGVPLCLTTS
;
A
#
# COMPACT_ATOMS: atom_id res chain seq x y z
N MET A 1 -8.65 -12.60 -14.01
CA MET A 1 -8.91 -11.50 -14.95
C MET A 1 -7.62 -10.73 -15.19
N VAL A 2 -7.48 -10.07 -16.33
CA VAL A 2 -6.30 -9.24 -16.64
C VAL A 2 -6.79 -7.81 -16.82
N PHE A 3 -6.07 -6.87 -16.21
CA PHE A 3 -6.35 -5.45 -16.27
C PHE A 3 -5.10 -4.76 -16.81
N PRO A 4 -5.17 -4.03 -17.93
CA PRO A 4 -4.06 -3.24 -18.42
C PRO A 4 -3.75 -2.09 -17.45
N ARG A 5 -2.57 -1.53 -17.57
CA ARG A 5 -2.17 -0.35 -16.83
C ARG A 5 -3.22 0.77 -16.94
N ASP A 6 -3.46 1.45 -15.82
CA ASP A 6 -4.43 2.55 -15.66
C ASP A 6 -5.90 2.12 -15.90
N ALA A 7 -6.19 0.79 -15.96
CA ALA A 7 -7.56 0.29 -16.01
C ALA A 7 -8.21 0.30 -14.62
N GLU A 8 -9.46 0.75 -14.60
CA GLU A 8 -10.32 0.69 -13.42
C GLU A 8 -10.77 -0.76 -13.17
N ILE A 9 -10.68 -1.20 -11.90
CA ILE A 9 -11.11 -2.52 -11.45
C ILE A 9 -12.52 -2.43 -10.87
N TYR A 10 -12.78 -1.40 -10.07
CA TYR A 10 -14.10 -1.00 -9.56
C TYR A 10 -14.10 0.46 -9.12
N CYS A 11 -15.28 1.08 -9.12
CA CYS A 11 -15.50 2.45 -8.64
C CYS A 11 -15.92 2.50 -7.17
N GLU A 12 -15.66 3.63 -6.53
CA GLU A 12 -16.31 4.03 -5.29
C GLU A 12 -17.85 3.98 -5.47
N ASN A 13 -18.56 3.52 -4.42
CA ASN A 13 -20.01 3.33 -4.38
C ASN A 13 -20.56 2.25 -5.34
N SER A 14 -19.72 1.54 -6.08
CA SER A 14 -20.18 0.35 -6.83
C SER A 14 -20.37 -0.85 -5.90
N PRO A 15 -21.23 -1.82 -6.26
CA PRO A 15 -21.50 -2.99 -5.43
C PRO A 15 -20.23 -3.80 -5.12
N ALA A 16 -19.95 -4.04 -3.83
CA ALA A 16 -18.80 -4.83 -3.36
C ALA A 16 -19.09 -6.35 -3.47
N THR A 17 -19.21 -6.83 -4.70
CA THR A 17 -19.59 -8.21 -5.02
C THR A 17 -18.41 -9.18 -4.93
N TYR A 18 -17.17 -8.69 -5.16
CA TYR A 18 -15.99 -9.52 -5.30
C TYR A 18 -14.88 -9.13 -4.33
N LEU A 19 -14.05 -10.12 -4.00
CA LEU A 19 -12.71 -9.97 -3.44
C LEU A 19 -11.70 -10.22 -4.55
N TYR A 20 -10.56 -9.55 -4.47
CA TYR A 20 -9.51 -9.60 -5.48
C TYR A 20 -8.18 -9.99 -4.83
N LYS A 21 -7.48 -10.97 -5.42
CA LYS A 21 -6.10 -11.29 -5.04
C LYS A 21 -5.17 -10.92 -6.19
N VAL A 22 -4.14 -10.14 -5.90
CA VAL A 22 -3.12 -9.79 -6.89
C VAL A 22 -2.25 -11.01 -7.16
N ILE A 23 -2.20 -11.47 -8.41
CA ILE A 23 -1.32 -12.54 -8.87
C ILE A 23 -0.03 -11.94 -9.44
N SER A 24 -0.15 -10.86 -10.23
CA SER A 24 0.98 -10.08 -10.74
C SER A 24 0.55 -8.64 -10.97
N GLY A 25 1.52 -7.74 -11.06
CA GLY A 25 1.26 -6.31 -11.19
C GLY A 25 0.99 -5.63 -9.85
N THR A 26 0.53 -4.39 -9.90
CA THR A 26 0.28 -3.56 -8.72
C THR A 26 -1.03 -2.79 -8.89
N VAL A 27 -1.80 -2.71 -7.81
CA VAL A 27 -3.09 -2.02 -7.75
C VAL A 27 -3.02 -0.93 -6.69
N ARG A 28 -3.72 0.18 -6.90
CA ARG A 28 -4.00 1.20 -5.88
C ARG A 28 -5.48 1.28 -5.57
N THR A 29 -5.83 1.59 -4.32
CA THR A 29 -7.17 2.07 -3.96
C THR A 29 -7.09 3.53 -3.58
N PHE A 30 -8.04 4.31 -4.06
CA PHE A 30 -8.04 5.76 -3.89
C PHE A 30 -9.44 6.34 -3.81
N LYS A 31 -9.52 7.56 -3.30
CA LYS A 31 -10.71 8.40 -3.31
C LYS A 31 -10.36 9.78 -3.85
N THR A 32 -11.23 10.32 -4.70
CA THR A 32 -11.13 11.71 -5.14
C THR A 32 -11.96 12.57 -4.20
N MET A 33 -11.28 13.50 -3.53
CA MET A 33 -11.91 14.44 -2.60
C MET A 33 -12.68 15.51 -3.36
N SER A 34 -13.61 16.20 -2.68
CA SER A 34 -14.44 17.26 -3.27
C SER A 34 -13.64 18.43 -3.89
N ASN A 35 -12.40 18.64 -3.42
CA ASN A 35 -11.47 19.64 -3.97
C ASN A 35 -10.65 19.14 -5.17
N GLY A 36 -10.99 17.96 -5.73
CA GLY A 36 -10.30 17.34 -6.85
C GLY A 36 -8.98 16.63 -6.50
N ARG A 37 -8.51 16.72 -5.23
CA ARG A 37 -7.30 16.00 -4.82
C ARG A 37 -7.60 14.51 -4.66
N ARG A 38 -6.71 13.69 -5.18
CA ARG A 38 -6.74 12.24 -4.97
C ARG A 38 -6.04 11.89 -3.65
N HIS A 39 -6.64 11.00 -2.89
CA HIS A 39 -6.02 10.38 -1.72
C HIS A 39 -5.91 8.87 -1.97
N ILE A 40 -4.71 8.35 -1.98
CA ILE A 40 -4.46 6.91 -2.09
C ILE A 40 -4.51 6.30 -0.69
N ARG A 41 -5.37 5.29 -0.52
CA ARG A 41 -5.51 4.56 0.74
C ARG A 41 -4.46 3.46 0.88
N ALA A 42 -4.21 2.70 -0.20
CA ALA A 42 -3.30 1.56 -0.16
C ALA A 42 -2.76 1.20 -1.55
N PHE A 43 -1.60 0.52 -1.54
CA PHE A 43 -1.03 -0.19 -2.67
C PHE A 43 -1.09 -1.69 -2.40
N TYR A 44 -1.52 -2.46 -3.39
CA TYR A 44 -1.61 -3.91 -3.33
C TYR A 44 -0.62 -4.53 -4.31
N LEU A 45 0.25 -5.40 -3.79
CA LEU A 45 1.33 -6.08 -4.48
C LEU A 45 0.98 -7.56 -4.69
N PRO A 46 1.74 -8.34 -5.48
CA PRO A 46 1.49 -9.77 -5.64
C PRO A 46 1.37 -10.51 -4.30
N GLY A 47 0.29 -11.27 -4.14
CA GLY A 47 -0.08 -11.96 -2.91
C GLY A 47 -1.11 -11.23 -2.04
N ASP A 48 -1.26 -9.92 -2.17
CA ASP A 48 -2.24 -9.15 -1.41
C ASP A 48 -3.68 -9.41 -1.88
N ILE A 49 -4.61 -9.26 -0.93
CA ILE A 49 -6.04 -9.36 -1.17
C ILE A 49 -6.68 -8.01 -0.86
N PHE A 50 -7.59 -7.54 -1.72
CA PHE A 50 -8.32 -6.28 -1.54
C PHE A 50 -9.79 -6.41 -1.93
N GLY A 51 -10.56 -5.32 -1.78
CA GLY A 51 -12.01 -5.33 -1.96
C GLY A 51 -12.77 -5.89 -0.76
N VAL A 52 -12.11 -5.99 0.41
CA VAL A 52 -12.75 -6.38 1.67
C VAL A 52 -13.52 -5.18 2.21
N GLU A 53 -14.84 -5.25 2.13
CA GLU A 53 -15.73 -4.19 2.58
C GLU A 53 -16.65 -4.68 3.70
N THR A 54 -17.02 -3.80 4.61
CA THR A 54 -18.01 -4.10 5.66
C THR A 54 -19.44 -3.89 5.16
N GLY A 55 -19.62 -2.96 4.21
CA GLY A 55 -20.89 -2.61 3.59
C GLY A 55 -21.17 -3.32 2.27
N PRO A 56 -22.29 -2.96 1.60
CA PRO A 56 -22.65 -3.50 0.29
C PRO A 56 -21.90 -2.86 -0.88
N GLU A 57 -21.23 -1.72 -0.67
CA GLU A 57 -20.57 -0.92 -1.68
C GLU A 57 -19.11 -0.70 -1.35
N HIS A 58 -18.30 -0.42 -2.39
CA HIS A 58 -16.89 -0.07 -2.23
C HIS A 58 -16.72 1.35 -1.69
N ALA A 59 -15.94 1.51 -0.62
CA ALA A 59 -15.63 2.81 -0.03
C ALA A 59 -14.59 3.62 -0.82
N PHE A 60 -13.84 2.96 -1.72
CA PHE A 60 -12.77 3.52 -2.56
C PHE A 60 -12.87 2.95 -3.97
N SER A 61 -12.34 3.67 -4.97
CA SER A 61 -12.09 3.10 -6.29
C SER A 61 -10.80 2.29 -6.30
N ALA A 62 -10.68 1.32 -7.19
CA ALA A 62 -9.45 0.54 -7.42
C ALA A 62 -9.03 0.60 -8.89
N GLU A 63 -7.72 0.74 -9.10
CA GLU A 63 -7.12 0.91 -10.43
C GLU A 63 -5.75 0.21 -10.51
N ALA A 64 -5.44 -0.38 -11.66
CA ALA A 64 -4.17 -1.03 -11.93
C ALA A 64 -3.07 0.02 -12.20
N ILE A 65 -1.98 0.00 -11.42
CA ILE A 65 -0.80 0.89 -11.64
C ILE A 65 0.08 0.35 -12.78
N THR A 66 0.15 -0.95 -12.89
CA THR A 66 0.85 -1.68 -13.95
C THR A 66 -0.13 -2.70 -14.55
N ASP A 67 0.22 -3.33 -15.66
CA ASP A 67 -0.54 -4.50 -16.10
C ASP A 67 -0.67 -5.49 -14.94
N ALA A 68 -1.90 -5.83 -14.59
CA ALA A 68 -2.21 -6.63 -13.41
C ALA A 68 -3.05 -7.86 -13.76
N LYS A 69 -2.67 -9.00 -13.18
CA LYS A 69 -3.47 -10.22 -13.20
C LYS A 69 -4.06 -10.45 -11.82
N LEU A 70 -5.40 -10.52 -11.75
CA LEU A 70 -6.14 -10.69 -10.51
C LEU A 70 -6.92 -12.01 -10.52
N LEU A 71 -6.92 -12.70 -9.37
CA LEU A 71 -7.90 -13.71 -9.06
C LEU A 71 -9.12 -13.00 -8.45
N VAL A 72 -10.29 -13.20 -9.05
CA VAL A 72 -11.56 -12.59 -8.62
C VAL A 72 -12.40 -13.67 -7.97
N ILE A 73 -12.86 -13.42 -6.75
CA ILE A 73 -13.59 -14.39 -5.93
C ILE A 73 -14.90 -13.73 -5.47
N GLU A 74 -16.00 -14.40 -5.67
CA GLU A 74 -17.30 -13.90 -5.22
C GLU A 74 -17.35 -13.83 -3.68
N ARG A 75 -17.65 -12.65 -3.14
CA ARG A 75 -17.70 -12.39 -1.69
C ARG A 75 -18.68 -13.28 -0.97
N LYS A 76 -19.86 -13.51 -1.56
CA LYS A 76 -20.89 -14.42 -0.97
C LYS A 76 -20.39 -15.84 -0.83
N ALA A 77 -19.62 -16.34 -1.79
CA ALA A 77 -19.04 -17.68 -1.73
C ALA A 77 -18.03 -17.81 -0.60
N VAL A 78 -17.17 -16.80 -0.40
CA VAL A 78 -16.20 -16.78 0.71
C VAL A 78 -16.90 -16.75 2.06
N VAL A 79 -17.93 -15.90 2.23
CA VAL A 79 -18.71 -15.81 3.46
C VAL A 79 -19.43 -17.14 3.74
N ALA A 80 -20.08 -17.75 2.74
CA ALA A 80 -20.75 -19.03 2.87
C ALA A 80 -19.78 -20.19 3.20
N LEU A 81 -18.55 -20.13 2.69
CA LEU A 81 -17.52 -21.11 3.03
C LEU A 81 -17.03 -20.91 4.47
N ALA A 82 -16.81 -19.67 4.90
CA ALA A 82 -16.37 -19.35 6.26
C ALA A 82 -17.37 -19.77 7.36
N THR A 83 -18.66 -19.93 7.03
CA THR A 83 -19.66 -20.49 7.99
C THR A 83 -19.55 -21.99 8.18
N ARG A 84 -18.85 -22.70 7.28
CA ARG A 84 -18.74 -24.18 7.28
C ARG A 84 -17.32 -24.66 7.54
N ASP A 85 -16.34 -23.81 7.34
CA ASP A 85 -14.92 -24.12 7.44
C ASP A 85 -14.22 -23.12 8.35
N ASN A 86 -13.80 -23.59 9.52
CA ASN A 86 -13.10 -22.79 10.52
C ASN A 86 -11.73 -22.27 10.04
N ASP A 87 -11.07 -22.96 9.12
CA ASP A 87 -9.79 -22.52 8.56
C ASP A 87 -10.00 -21.31 7.65
N VAL A 88 -11.04 -21.34 6.84
CA VAL A 88 -11.43 -20.18 6.00
C VAL A 88 -11.84 -18.99 6.89
N ALA A 89 -12.62 -19.24 7.95
CA ALA A 89 -12.99 -18.19 8.90
C ALA A 89 -11.75 -17.56 9.57
N ARG A 90 -10.77 -18.38 9.99
CA ARG A 90 -9.50 -17.87 10.56
C ARG A 90 -8.68 -17.07 9.54
N GLN A 91 -8.61 -17.51 8.29
CA GLN A 91 -7.92 -16.78 7.23
C GLN A 91 -8.58 -15.43 6.95
N LEU A 92 -9.91 -15.38 6.91
CA LEU A 92 -10.66 -14.13 6.73
C LEU A 92 -10.46 -13.17 7.90
N TRP A 93 -10.45 -13.69 9.15
CA TRP A 93 -10.11 -12.91 10.34
C TRP A 93 -8.69 -12.34 10.28
N SER A 94 -7.72 -13.17 9.88
CA SER A 94 -6.32 -12.74 9.72
C SER A 94 -6.18 -11.66 8.65
N LEU A 95 -6.91 -11.80 7.53
CA LEU A 95 -6.93 -10.81 6.45
C LEU A 95 -7.48 -9.47 6.96
N THR A 96 -8.66 -9.46 7.60
CA THR A 96 -9.26 -8.23 8.15
C THR A 96 -8.38 -7.60 9.23
N SER A 97 -7.73 -8.40 10.06
CA SER A 97 -6.81 -7.90 11.09
C SER A 97 -5.56 -7.24 10.49
N ARG A 98 -5.06 -7.76 9.36
CA ARG A 98 -3.95 -7.14 8.62
C ARG A 98 -4.36 -5.80 7.98
N GLU A 99 -5.53 -5.75 7.35
CA GLU A 99 -6.09 -4.52 6.78
C GLU A 99 -6.28 -3.44 7.85
N LEU A 100 -6.84 -3.80 9.00
CA LEU A 100 -7.01 -2.89 10.13
C LEU A 100 -5.66 -2.36 10.65
N ARG A 101 -4.67 -3.24 10.79
CA ARG A 101 -3.31 -2.85 11.21
C ARG A 101 -2.66 -1.91 10.20
N HIS A 102 -2.75 -2.23 8.91
CA HIS A 102 -2.23 -1.38 7.84
C HIS A 102 -2.88 0.01 7.87
N SER A 103 -4.20 0.06 8.02
CA SER A 103 -4.94 1.31 8.13
C SER A 103 -4.50 2.16 9.35
N ARG A 104 -4.32 1.53 10.52
CA ARG A 104 -3.82 2.22 11.73
C ARG A 104 -2.40 2.75 11.54
N ASN A 105 -1.51 1.94 10.97
CA ASN A 105 -0.13 2.36 10.70
C ASN A 105 -0.09 3.53 9.73
N HIS A 106 -0.95 3.53 8.71
CA HIS A 106 -1.04 4.64 7.77
C HIS A 106 -1.51 5.93 8.46
N VAL A 107 -2.51 5.87 9.33
CA VAL A 107 -2.95 7.05 10.12
C VAL A 107 -1.79 7.59 10.97
N LEU A 108 -1.05 6.72 11.65
CA LEU A 108 0.13 7.12 12.44
C LEU A 108 1.23 7.73 11.56
N LEU A 109 1.43 7.20 10.36
CA LEU A 109 2.37 7.74 9.39
C LEU A 109 2.00 9.19 9.01
N LEU A 110 0.72 9.48 8.79
CA LEU A 110 0.24 10.80 8.36
C LEU A 110 0.42 11.94 9.39
N ILE A 111 0.65 11.62 10.66
CA ILE A 111 0.94 12.63 11.70
C ILE A 111 2.44 12.90 11.89
N GLN A 112 3.30 12.16 11.21
CA GLN A 112 4.76 12.32 11.27
C GLN A 112 5.25 13.46 10.36
N SER A 113 6.51 13.85 10.48
CA SER A 113 7.16 14.79 9.58
C SER A 113 7.25 14.23 8.15
N ALA A 114 7.42 15.09 7.16
CA ALA A 114 7.53 14.68 5.76
C ALA A 114 8.68 13.69 5.52
N GLN A 115 9.80 13.86 6.21
CA GLN A 115 10.96 12.96 6.11
C GLN A 115 10.63 11.58 6.67
N GLU A 116 10.03 11.51 7.85
CA GLU A 116 9.63 10.26 8.50
C GLU A 116 8.58 9.50 7.67
N ARG A 117 7.60 10.21 7.08
CA ARG A 117 6.62 9.60 6.16
C ARG A 117 7.28 8.92 4.98
N VAL A 118 8.25 9.61 4.33
CA VAL A 118 8.97 9.04 3.19
C VAL A 118 9.83 7.85 3.63
N VAL A 119 10.53 7.96 4.76
CA VAL A 119 11.35 6.86 5.29
C VAL A 119 10.48 5.67 5.68
N GLY A 120 9.37 5.89 6.39
CA GLY A 120 8.42 4.84 6.78
C GLY A 120 7.87 4.10 5.57
N PHE A 121 7.48 4.82 4.52
CA PHE A 121 7.03 4.24 3.25
C PHE A 121 8.12 3.38 2.58
N LEU A 122 9.36 3.86 2.52
CA LEU A 122 10.46 3.09 1.92
C LEU A 122 10.76 1.81 2.69
N LEU A 123 10.75 1.87 4.02
CA LEU A 123 10.95 0.70 4.88
C LEU A 123 9.81 -0.31 4.70
N GLU A 124 8.56 0.16 4.67
CA GLU A 124 7.38 -0.69 4.41
C GLU A 124 7.48 -1.38 3.05
N MET A 125 7.82 -0.64 1.98
CA MET A 125 7.96 -1.24 0.65
C MET A 125 9.10 -2.26 0.60
N ALA A 126 10.23 -1.98 1.25
CA ALA A 126 11.34 -2.92 1.32
C ALA A 126 10.95 -4.25 2.03
N ASP A 127 10.17 -4.15 3.10
CA ASP A 127 9.69 -5.35 3.82
C ASP A 127 8.65 -6.15 3.01
N ARG A 128 7.89 -5.50 2.11
CA ARG A 128 6.84 -6.15 1.31
C ARG A 128 7.34 -6.73 -0.01
N VAL A 129 8.31 -6.10 -0.68
CA VAL A 129 8.73 -6.49 -2.04
C VAL A 129 9.83 -7.54 -2.00
N SER A 130 10.77 -7.43 -1.09
CA SER A 130 11.89 -8.37 -0.97
C SER A 130 12.64 -8.13 0.34
N ALA A 131 13.28 -9.16 0.89
CA ALA A 131 14.26 -9.01 1.97
C ALA A 131 15.56 -8.30 1.51
N ALA A 132 15.65 -7.84 0.27
CA ALA A 132 16.80 -7.15 -0.29
C ALA A 132 16.73 -5.64 -0.01
N ASP A 133 17.91 -5.01 0.09
CA ASP A 133 18.02 -3.56 0.31
C ASP A 133 17.72 -2.74 -0.97
N GLU A 134 17.35 -3.40 -2.05
CA GLU A 134 17.00 -2.78 -3.32
C GLU A 134 15.52 -3.03 -3.64
N ILE A 135 14.79 -1.95 -3.87
CA ILE A 135 13.37 -1.96 -4.17
C ILE A 135 13.08 -1.24 -5.48
N GLU A 136 12.23 -1.84 -6.30
CA GLU A 136 11.62 -1.17 -7.43
C GLU A 136 10.21 -0.72 -7.02
N LEU A 137 9.97 0.59 -7.11
CA LEU A 137 8.67 1.20 -6.78
C LEU A 137 7.81 1.21 -8.04
N PRO A 138 6.76 0.38 -8.13
CA PRO A 138 5.90 0.32 -9.31
C PRO A 138 5.06 1.59 -9.51
N MET A 139 4.79 2.33 -8.42
CA MET A 139 3.99 3.54 -8.41
C MET A 139 4.81 4.78 -8.77
N PRO A 140 4.22 5.77 -9.46
CA PRO A 140 4.86 7.06 -9.74
C PRO A 140 5.00 7.91 -8.45
N ARG A 141 5.87 8.91 -8.47
CA ARG A 141 6.09 9.84 -7.35
C ARG A 141 4.83 10.58 -6.92
N GLN A 142 3.93 10.87 -7.86
CA GLN A 142 2.64 11.49 -7.57
C GLN A 142 1.79 10.57 -6.67
N ASP A 143 1.74 9.27 -6.96
CA ASP A 143 0.99 8.32 -6.14
C ASP A 143 1.57 8.20 -4.73
N ILE A 144 2.90 8.24 -4.61
CA ILE A 144 3.57 8.25 -3.30
C ILE A 144 3.18 9.53 -2.52
N ALA A 145 3.14 10.67 -3.19
CA ALA A 145 2.73 11.93 -2.59
C ALA A 145 1.25 11.88 -2.13
N ASP A 146 0.36 11.39 -2.99
CA ASP A 146 -1.07 11.23 -2.68
C ASP A 146 -1.32 10.24 -1.53
N TYR A 147 -0.48 9.19 -1.40
CA TYR A 147 -0.52 8.24 -0.28
C TYR A 147 -0.01 8.86 1.02
N LEU A 148 1.07 9.63 0.97
CA LEU A 148 1.70 10.23 2.15
C LEU A 148 1.07 11.57 2.58
N GLY A 149 0.07 12.08 1.85
CA GLY A 149 -0.51 13.40 2.10
C GLY A 149 0.49 14.54 1.93
N LEU A 150 1.42 14.40 0.97
CA LEU A 150 2.46 15.36 0.64
C LEU A 150 2.28 15.89 -0.78
N THR A 151 3.13 16.85 -1.19
CA THR A 151 3.27 17.21 -2.61
C THR A 151 4.39 16.41 -3.26
N ILE A 152 4.33 16.25 -4.59
CA ILE A 152 5.37 15.54 -5.36
C ILE A 152 6.76 16.19 -5.18
N GLU A 153 6.81 17.53 -5.07
CA GLU A 153 8.04 18.29 -4.81
C GLU A 153 8.61 17.94 -3.44
N THR A 154 7.75 17.83 -2.42
CA THR A 154 8.17 17.46 -1.07
C THR A 154 8.72 16.03 -1.04
N VAL A 155 8.04 15.06 -1.66
CA VAL A 155 8.55 13.68 -1.79
C VAL A 155 9.90 13.67 -2.49
N SER A 156 10.02 14.36 -3.63
CA SER A 156 11.27 14.42 -4.41
C SER A 156 12.41 15.05 -3.62
N ARG A 157 12.13 16.15 -2.89
CA ARG A 157 13.12 16.81 -2.03
C ARG A 157 13.58 15.90 -0.88
N MET A 158 12.66 15.18 -0.23
CA MET A 158 13.01 14.26 0.85
C MET A 158 13.85 13.07 0.34
N MET A 159 13.51 12.51 -0.81
CA MET A 159 14.31 11.46 -1.45
C MET A 159 15.73 11.94 -1.76
N THR A 160 15.87 13.13 -2.36
CA THR A 160 17.19 13.73 -2.64
C THR A 160 17.97 14.02 -1.35
N HIS A 161 17.28 14.46 -0.28
CA HIS A 161 17.92 14.67 1.02
C HIS A 161 18.49 13.38 1.61
N LEU A 162 17.72 12.29 1.57
CA LEU A 162 18.15 10.96 2.02
C LEU A 162 19.31 10.42 1.18
N GLU A 163 19.32 10.69 -0.11
CA GLU A 163 20.40 10.31 -1.02
C GLU A 163 21.70 11.08 -0.71
N LYS A 164 21.62 12.41 -0.52
CA LYS A 164 22.76 13.23 -0.11
C LYS A 164 23.34 12.81 1.25
N GLY A 165 22.48 12.36 2.16
CA GLY A 165 22.87 11.79 3.45
C GLY A 165 23.37 10.34 3.37
N ALA A 166 23.57 9.79 2.17
CA ALA A 166 24.01 8.40 1.92
C ALA A 166 23.15 7.33 2.61
N ALA A 167 21.92 7.66 3.02
CA ALA A 167 20.99 6.70 3.61
C ALA A 167 20.35 5.80 2.54
N ILE A 168 20.14 6.36 1.32
CA ILE A 168 19.64 5.64 0.15
C ILE A 168 20.49 5.99 -1.08
N ALA A 169 20.29 5.24 -2.18
CA ALA A 169 20.68 5.64 -3.52
C ALA A 169 19.47 5.56 -4.46
N LEU A 170 19.44 6.42 -5.46
CA LEU A 170 18.39 6.51 -6.47
C LEU A 170 18.96 6.24 -7.87
N PRO A 171 19.26 4.99 -8.24
CA PRO A 171 19.77 4.67 -9.57
C PRO A 171 18.85 5.12 -10.71
N THR A 172 17.53 5.07 -10.45
CA THR A 172 16.49 5.61 -11.33
C THR A 172 15.38 6.27 -10.50
N SER A 173 14.41 6.90 -11.16
CA SER A 173 13.25 7.51 -10.49
C SER A 173 12.37 6.48 -9.73
N ARG A 174 12.46 5.19 -10.07
CA ARG A 174 11.67 4.10 -9.48
C ARG A 174 12.49 3.11 -8.67
N ARG A 175 13.80 3.09 -8.84
CA ARG A 175 14.69 2.15 -8.17
C ARG A 175 15.35 2.83 -6.99
N VAL A 176 15.20 2.26 -5.80
CA VAL A 176 15.74 2.78 -4.54
C VAL A 176 16.58 1.70 -3.89
N VAL A 177 17.80 2.04 -3.50
CA VAL A 177 18.70 1.17 -2.74
C VAL A 177 18.83 1.72 -1.33
N LEU A 178 18.46 0.92 -0.32
CA LEU A 178 18.60 1.29 1.09
C LEU A 178 20.03 1.01 1.56
N ARG A 179 20.90 2.02 1.54
CA ARG A 179 22.32 1.87 1.92
C ARG A 179 22.54 1.77 3.42
N ASN A 180 21.70 2.41 4.21
CA ASN A 180 21.82 2.41 5.68
C ASN A 180 20.45 2.24 6.33
N ARG A 181 19.97 0.99 6.35
CA ARG A 181 18.67 0.64 6.94
C ARG A 181 18.57 0.99 8.43
N SER A 182 19.69 0.91 9.17
CA SER A 182 19.74 1.27 10.60
C SER A 182 19.54 2.78 10.80
N ALA A 183 20.13 3.63 9.96
CA ALA A 183 19.91 5.07 9.99
C ALA A 183 18.47 5.42 9.64
N LEU A 184 17.88 4.77 8.60
CA LEU A 184 16.49 4.96 8.23
C LEU A 184 15.54 4.57 9.37
N LYS A 185 15.79 3.43 10.05
CA LYS A 185 15.00 3.01 11.22
C LYS A 185 15.09 4.00 12.37
N ARG A 186 16.25 4.62 12.63
CA ARG A 186 16.38 5.68 13.65
C ARG A 186 15.54 6.90 13.31
N ILE A 187 15.62 7.41 12.08
CA ILE A 187 14.78 8.53 11.63
C ILE A 187 13.30 8.21 11.86
N ASN A 188 12.86 7.00 11.53
CA ASN A 188 11.47 6.57 11.71
C ASN A 188 11.07 6.38 13.19
N ALA A 189 12.02 6.14 14.10
CA ALA A 189 11.76 5.90 15.52
C ALA A 189 11.82 7.18 16.37
N GLU A 190 12.43 8.26 15.90
CA GLU A 190 12.59 9.52 16.65
C GLU A 190 11.25 10.18 16.99
N SER A 191 10.18 9.89 16.22
CA SER A 191 8.80 10.35 16.50
C SER A 191 8.07 9.58 17.61
N GLY A 192 8.69 8.59 18.25
CA GLY A 192 8.10 7.85 19.38
C GLY A 192 6.93 6.93 19.02
N VAL A 193 6.66 6.70 17.75
CA VAL A 193 5.68 5.74 17.26
C VAL A 193 6.42 4.54 16.64
N PRO A 194 6.69 3.47 17.40
CA PRO A 194 7.24 2.26 16.80
C PRO A 194 6.21 1.69 15.84
N LEU A 195 6.51 1.73 14.53
CA LEU A 195 5.84 0.84 13.59
C LEU A 195 6.10 -0.58 14.12
N CYS A 196 5.03 -1.25 14.54
CA CYS A 196 5.10 -2.64 14.97
C CYS A 196 5.42 -3.48 13.73
N LEU A 197 6.72 -3.58 13.41
CA LEU A 197 7.23 -4.43 12.35
C LEU A 197 6.96 -5.87 12.78
N THR A 198 6.10 -6.52 12.05
CA THR A 198 5.71 -7.91 12.24
C THR A 198 6.91 -8.82 12.15
N THR A 199 7.20 -9.51 13.25
CA THR A 199 7.84 -10.84 13.19
C THR A 199 6.76 -11.89 12.98
N SER A 200 6.96 -12.71 11.93
CA SER A 200 6.36 -14.02 11.63
C SER A 200 4.99 -14.02 10.99
#